data_85a7eab7c662953d52b4e70a88b10c40
#
_entry.id   85a7eab7c662953d52b4e70a88b10c40
#
_cell.length_a   1.000
_cell.length_b   1.000
_cell.length_c   1.000
_cell.angle_alpha   90.00
_cell.angle_beta   90.00
_cell.angle_gamma   90.00
#
_symmetry.space_group_name_H-M   'P 1'
#
loop_
_entity.id
_entity.type
_entity.pdbx_description
1 polymer ?
#
loop_
_entity_poly.entity_id
_entity_poly.type
_entity_poly.pdbx_seq_one_letter_code
_entity_poly.pdbx_strand_id
1 'polypeptide(L)'
;MATISDVARLSGLSVSTVSRVINNKPHVSEDKKRRVQEAMDALGYSPLQAARQMRGSGSGNIAVAVPTIMNNFFACLVDSIERTCRTYNYRTLITQTYGAKDREEEAMELVRMHHADGIILCAIENDWKKLKNYGQYGKVVACNEYNDDKDVSMIYGKQYEGFYEASEYLIQKGHRKIAYCTGSHALSIQPQGINIDSDRYRGYVEAMSNNQLVANPNWLFSGIGTLEDGRKVMHQILELKDRPDAVIAGSDEVAAGMVMEALACGVHVPKDIAIMGVDDQPIASLIQVPLTTIRQPIREEGEYAAKEMVRQLTAEAEETVRKELELELVIRQSA
;
A
#
# COMPACT_ATOMS: atom_id res chain seq x y z
N MET A 1 -28.76 19.23 -21.39
CA MET A 1 -27.53 18.46 -21.58
C MET A 1 -27.66 17.74 -22.93
N ALA A 2 -26.66 17.84 -23.83
CA ALA A 2 -26.72 17.17 -25.13
C ALA A 2 -26.75 15.64 -24.95
N THR A 3 -27.45 14.94 -25.84
CA THR A 3 -27.62 13.49 -25.82
C THR A 3 -26.96 12.84 -27.03
N ILE A 4 -26.75 11.52 -27.03
CA ILE A 4 -26.24 10.77 -28.19
C ILE A 4 -27.16 10.96 -29.43
N SER A 5 -28.47 11.18 -29.22
CA SER A 5 -29.43 11.43 -30.25
C SER A 5 -29.23 12.81 -30.90
N ASP A 6 -28.80 13.80 -30.12
CA ASP A 6 -28.46 15.13 -30.67
C ASP A 6 -27.20 15.08 -31.48
N VAL A 7 -26.18 14.32 -31.07
CA VAL A 7 -24.96 14.06 -31.85
C VAL A 7 -25.30 13.33 -33.16
N ALA A 8 -26.17 12.33 -33.12
CA ALA A 8 -26.63 11.61 -34.31
C ALA A 8 -27.33 12.56 -35.31
N ARG A 9 -28.21 13.42 -34.78
CA ARG A 9 -28.90 14.42 -35.60
C ARG A 9 -27.94 15.42 -36.24
N LEU A 10 -27.00 15.98 -35.46
CA LEU A 10 -26.06 16.99 -35.96
C LEU A 10 -25.03 16.39 -36.92
N SER A 11 -24.54 15.17 -36.64
CA SER A 11 -23.61 14.47 -37.52
C SER A 11 -24.25 13.88 -38.79
N GLY A 12 -25.61 13.82 -38.85
CA GLY A 12 -26.33 13.21 -39.98
C GLY A 12 -26.15 11.67 -40.02
N LEU A 13 -25.91 11.03 -38.90
CA LEU A 13 -25.67 9.58 -38.79
C LEU A 13 -26.70 8.93 -37.83
N SER A 14 -26.87 7.63 -37.97
CA SER A 14 -27.72 6.90 -36.99
C SER A 14 -27.07 6.83 -35.62
N VAL A 15 -27.89 6.75 -34.57
CA VAL A 15 -27.43 6.58 -33.16
C VAL A 15 -26.51 5.37 -33.05
N SER A 16 -26.79 4.28 -33.79
CA SER A 16 -25.93 3.09 -33.79
C SER A 16 -24.56 3.37 -34.41
N THR A 17 -24.50 4.19 -35.48
CA THR A 17 -23.22 4.58 -36.09
C THR A 17 -22.42 5.50 -35.18
N VAL A 18 -23.07 6.49 -34.54
CA VAL A 18 -22.44 7.37 -33.56
C VAL A 18 -21.89 6.54 -32.41
N SER A 19 -22.68 5.59 -31.88
CA SER A 19 -22.23 4.66 -30.81
C SER A 19 -21.01 3.85 -31.23
N ARG A 20 -20.93 3.37 -32.50
CA ARG A 20 -19.76 2.62 -32.99
C ARG A 20 -18.52 3.51 -33.11
N VAL A 21 -18.67 4.77 -33.51
CA VAL A 21 -17.55 5.75 -33.52
C VAL A 21 -17.04 6.01 -32.11
N ILE A 22 -17.94 6.37 -31.19
CA ILE A 22 -17.59 6.65 -29.79
C ILE A 22 -16.86 5.48 -29.12
N ASN A 23 -17.20 4.26 -29.50
CA ASN A 23 -16.60 3.04 -28.92
C ASN A 23 -15.44 2.47 -29.74
N ASN A 24 -14.87 3.23 -30.68
CA ASN A 24 -13.75 2.81 -31.54
C ASN A 24 -13.94 1.42 -32.19
N LYS A 25 -15.18 1.04 -32.56
CA LYS A 25 -15.43 -0.26 -33.17
C LYS A 25 -14.82 -0.31 -34.59
N PRO A 26 -14.29 -1.48 -35.01
CA PRO A 26 -13.74 -1.64 -36.36
C PRO A 26 -14.79 -1.38 -37.45
N HIS A 27 -14.32 -1.11 -38.65
CA HIS A 27 -15.15 -0.87 -39.85
C HIS A 27 -16.00 0.41 -39.82
N VAL A 28 -15.51 1.50 -39.22
CA VAL A 28 -16.07 2.85 -39.34
C VAL A 28 -15.10 3.71 -40.16
N SER A 29 -15.59 4.35 -41.21
CA SER A 29 -14.76 5.20 -42.08
C SER A 29 -14.30 6.47 -41.34
N GLU A 30 -13.12 6.99 -41.70
CA GLU A 30 -12.55 8.20 -41.10
C GLU A 30 -13.47 9.41 -41.24
N ASP A 31 -14.20 9.54 -42.39
CA ASP A 31 -15.19 10.61 -42.54
C ASP A 31 -16.30 10.55 -41.49
N LYS A 32 -16.82 9.35 -41.17
CA LYS A 32 -17.82 9.21 -40.12
C LYS A 32 -17.26 9.55 -38.74
N LYS A 33 -16.02 9.16 -38.47
CA LYS A 33 -15.35 9.52 -37.22
C LYS A 33 -15.21 11.02 -37.06
N ARG A 34 -14.73 11.71 -38.13
CA ARG A 34 -14.58 13.15 -38.15
C ARG A 34 -15.92 13.87 -37.90
N ARG A 35 -16.99 13.51 -38.63
CA ARG A 35 -18.33 14.10 -38.50
C ARG A 35 -18.92 13.93 -37.08
N VAL A 36 -18.72 12.78 -36.48
CA VAL A 36 -19.16 12.53 -35.07
C VAL A 36 -18.36 13.39 -34.13
N GLN A 37 -17.04 13.49 -34.28
CA GLN A 37 -16.20 14.32 -33.43
C GLN A 37 -16.58 15.79 -33.50
N GLU A 38 -16.73 16.33 -34.70
CA GLU A 38 -17.19 17.72 -34.95
C GLU A 38 -18.56 18.00 -34.29
N ALA A 39 -19.48 17.04 -34.36
CA ALA A 39 -20.80 17.17 -33.75
C ALA A 39 -20.72 17.11 -32.22
N MET A 40 -19.86 16.26 -31.65
CA MET A 40 -19.63 16.18 -30.22
C MET A 40 -19.03 17.47 -29.66
N ASP A 41 -18.02 18.02 -30.35
CA ASP A 41 -17.35 19.26 -29.98
C ASP A 41 -18.32 20.46 -30.02
N ALA A 42 -19.10 20.55 -31.08
CA ALA A 42 -20.10 21.62 -31.27
C ALA A 42 -21.21 21.61 -30.23
N LEU A 43 -21.59 20.42 -29.73
CA LEU A 43 -22.63 20.25 -28.72
C LEU A 43 -22.09 20.23 -27.27
N GLY A 44 -20.77 20.25 -27.08
CA GLY A 44 -20.14 19.98 -25.80
C GLY A 44 -20.54 18.59 -25.22
N TYR A 45 -20.81 17.64 -26.16
CA TYR A 45 -21.26 16.31 -25.76
C TYR A 45 -20.05 15.45 -25.35
N SER A 46 -20.05 15.04 -24.09
CA SER A 46 -19.18 13.98 -23.58
C SER A 46 -20.02 12.73 -23.33
N PRO A 47 -19.60 11.55 -23.82
CA PRO A 47 -20.33 10.31 -23.53
C PRO A 47 -20.45 10.11 -22.02
N LEU A 48 -21.69 10.05 -21.51
CA LEU A 48 -21.92 9.76 -20.09
C LEU A 48 -21.32 8.40 -19.74
N GLN A 49 -20.46 8.37 -18.72
CA GLN A 49 -19.81 7.16 -18.20
C GLN A 49 -20.86 6.07 -17.87
N ALA A 50 -22.03 6.49 -17.33
CA ALA A 50 -23.17 5.62 -17.11
C ALA A 50 -23.69 4.91 -18.36
N ALA A 51 -23.64 5.55 -19.54
CA ALA A 51 -24.05 4.94 -20.80
C ALA A 51 -23.03 3.93 -21.37
N ARG A 52 -21.77 4.00 -20.93
CA ARG A 52 -20.74 2.98 -21.19
C ARG A 52 -20.93 1.78 -20.26
N GLN A 53 -21.19 2.00 -18.99
CA GLN A 53 -21.45 0.97 -17.97
C GLN A 53 -22.68 0.10 -18.34
N MET A 54 -23.79 0.73 -18.79
CA MET A 54 -24.98 0.01 -19.26
C MET A 54 -24.75 -0.93 -20.45
N ARG A 55 -23.59 -0.84 -21.11
CA ARG A 55 -23.21 -1.67 -22.27
C ARG A 55 -22.13 -2.71 -21.96
N GLY A 56 -21.81 -2.94 -20.67
CA GLY A 56 -20.87 -3.98 -20.26
C GLY A 56 -19.40 -3.63 -20.45
N SER A 57 -19.04 -2.34 -20.68
CA SER A 57 -17.65 -1.93 -20.92
C SER A 57 -16.94 -1.36 -19.69
N GLY A 58 -17.34 -1.72 -18.48
CA GLY A 58 -16.74 -1.26 -17.23
C GLY A 58 -16.66 0.27 -17.05
N SER A 59 -16.20 0.73 -15.89
CA SER A 59 -15.97 2.16 -15.60
C SER A 59 -14.64 2.67 -16.16
N GLY A 60 -13.68 1.76 -16.34
CA GLY A 60 -12.28 2.07 -16.66
C GLY A 60 -11.53 2.70 -15.47
N ASN A 61 -12.06 2.58 -14.27
CA ASN A 61 -11.45 3.06 -13.04
C ASN A 61 -11.09 1.88 -12.12
N ILE A 62 -9.98 2.01 -11.41
CA ILE A 62 -9.58 1.14 -10.30
C ILE A 62 -9.48 2.01 -9.05
N ALA A 63 -10.20 1.66 -7.99
CA ALA A 63 -10.06 2.31 -6.70
C ALA A 63 -8.77 1.84 -6.00
N VAL A 64 -8.10 2.76 -5.30
CA VAL A 64 -6.91 2.46 -4.50
C VAL A 64 -7.14 3.06 -3.12
N ALA A 65 -7.29 2.20 -2.11
CA ALA A 65 -7.50 2.63 -0.73
C ALA A 65 -6.20 2.53 0.05
N VAL A 66 -5.79 3.65 0.67
CA VAL A 66 -4.58 3.78 1.49
C VAL A 66 -4.92 4.48 2.79
N PRO A 67 -4.18 4.25 3.89
CA PRO A 67 -4.40 5.00 5.13
C PRO A 67 -4.19 6.50 4.92
N THR A 68 -3.11 6.90 4.28
CA THR A 68 -2.77 8.30 4.00
C THR A 68 -1.76 8.41 2.86
N ILE A 69 -1.86 9.45 2.06
CA ILE A 69 -0.84 9.80 1.06
C ILE A 69 0.28 10.68 1.64
N MET A 70 0.19 11.08 2.91
CA MET A 70 1.23 11.89 3.57
C MET A 70 2.42 11.04 4.03
N ASN A 71 2.25 9.73 4.18
CA ASN A 71 3.35 8.81 4.43
C ASN A 71 4.01 8.42 3.11
N ASN A 72 5.33 8.56 3.02
CA ASN A 72 6.08 8.33 1.78
C ASN A 72 6.00 6.88 1.28
N PHE A 73 5.85 5.89 2.18
CA PHE A 73 5.61 4.49 1.79
C PHE A 73 4.36 4.37 0.92
N PHE A 74 3.21 4.85 1.43
CA PHE A 74 1.95 4.78 0.69
C PHE A 74 1.94 5.70 -0.54
N ALA A 75 2.62 6.85 -0.49
CA ALA A 75 2.75 7.73 -1.66
C ALA A 75 3.50 7.03 -2.80
N CYS A 76 4.62 6.34 -2.52
CA CYS A 76 5.37 5.57 -3.50
C CYS A 76 4.58 4.37 -4.03
N LEU A 77 3.82 3.70 -3.17
CA LEU A 77 2.96 2.58 -3.54
C LEU A 77 1.87 3.02 -4.52
N VAL A 78 1.18 4.12 -4.21
CA VAL A 78 0.16 4.74 -5.08
C VAL A 78 0.75 5.18 -6.41
N ASP A 79 1.92 5.82 -6.43
CA ASP A 79 2.61 6.23 -7.67
C ASP A 79 2.89 5.00 -8.56
N SER A 80 3.37 3.90 -7.98
CA SER A 80 3.64 2.66 -8.72
C SER A 80 2.36 2.03 -9.29
N ILE A 81 1.30 1.95 -8.47
CA ILE A 81 -0.01 1.42 -8.89
C ILE A 81 -0.58 2.29 -10.03
N GLU A 82 -0.60 3.62 -9.86
CA GLU A 82 -1.17 4.57 -10.83
C GLU A 82 -0.45 4.46 -12.18
N ARG A 83 0.88 4.52 -12.18
CA ARG A 83 1.69 4.39 -13.39
C ARG A 83 1.40 3.10 -14.13
N THR A 84 1.32 2.00 -13.39
CA THR A 84 1.05 0.68 -13.98
C THR A 84 -0.37 0.61 -14.54
N CYS A 85 -1.40 1.02 -13.79
CA CYS A 85 -2.78 1.05 -14.26
C CYS A 85 -2.92 1.89 -15.55
N ARG A 86 -2.24 3.02 -15.62
CA ARG A 86 -2.24 3.91 -16.80
C ARG A 86 -1.71 3.23 -18.06
N THR A 87 -0.70 2.35 -17.95
CA THR A 87 -0.19 1.62 -19.13
C THR A 87 -1.24 0.68 -19.73
N TYR A 88 -2.22 0.28 -18.93
CA TYR A 88 -3.37 -0.54 -19.35
C TYR A 88 -4.65 0.27 -19.61
N ASN A 89 -4.54 1.61 -19.69
CA ASN A 89 -5.66 2.54 -19.91
C ASN A 89 -6.71 2.57 -18.80
N TYR A 90 -6.36 2.18 -17.56
CA TYR A 90 -7.18 2.39 -16.38
C TYR A 90 -6.79 3.70 -15.69
N ARG A 91 -7.78 4.33 -15.03
CA ARG A 91 -7.58 5.48 -14.13
C ARG A 91 -7.66 5.00 -12.70
N THR A 92 -6.91 5.62 -11.81
CA THR A 92 -6.99 5.34 -10.38
C THR A 92 -7.86 6.37 -9.65
N LEU A 93 -8.69 5.89 -8.73
CA LEU A 93 -9.45 6.69 -7.78
C LEU A 93 -8.84 6.47 -6.40
N ILE A 94 -8.04 7.42 -5.93
CA ILE A 94 -7.35 7.31 -4.64
C ILE A 94 -8.29 7.71 -3.53
N THR A 95 -8.44 6.86 -2.52
CA THR A 95 -9.24 7.09 -1.31
C THR A 95 -8.38 6.93 -0.07
N GLN A 96 -8.41 7.91 0.84
CA GLN A 96 -7.72 7.84 2.12
C GLN A 96 -8.67 7.34 3.20
N THR A 97 -8.28 6.25 3.87
CA THR A 97 -9.10 5.61 4.91
C THR A 97 -8.79 6.13 6.31
N TYR A 98 -7.63 6.73 6.52
CA TYR A 98 -7.14 7.21 7.84
C TYR A 98 -7.15 6.12 8.92
N GLY A 99 -7.03 4.84 8.54
CA GLY A 99 -7.10 3.71 9.45
C GLY A 99 -8.51 3.49 10.04
N ALA A 100 -9.56 3.97 9.37
CA ALA A 100 -10.94 3.90 9.85
C ALA A 100 -11.78 2.93 9.01
N LYS A 101 -12.47 1.99 9.69
CA LYS A 101 -13.28 0.94 9.05
C LYS A 101 -14.41 1.49 8.17
N ASP A 102 -15.07 2.55 8.62
CA ASP A 102 -16.14 3.21 7.88
C ASP A 102 -15.62 3.86 6.58
N ARG A 103 -14.43 4.44 6.63
CA ARG A 103 -13.80 5.02 5.45
C ARG A 103 -13.34 3.97 4.44
N GLU A 104 -12.86 2.84 4.91
CA GLU A 104 -12.55 1.70 4.04
C GLU A 104 -13.82 1.16 3.37
N GLU A 105 -14.96 1.11 4.11
CA GLU A 105 -16.25 0.76 3.55
C GLU A 105 -16.70 1.75 2.47
N GLU A 106 -16.56 3.07 2.71
CA GLU A 106 -16.84 4.09 1.70
C GLU A 106 -16.01 3.89 0.43
N ALA A 107 -14.74 3.47 0.55
CA ALA A 107 -13.90 3.15 -0.61
C ALA A 107 -14.41 1.92 -1.37
N MET A 108 -14.85 0.88 -0.66
CA MET A 108 -15.42 -0.32 -1.28
C MET A 108 -16.78 -0.04 -1.96
N GLU A 109 -17.55 0.94 -1.48
CA GLU A 109 -18.79 1.37 -2.11
C GLU A 109 -18.58 1.86 -3.55
N LEU A 110 -17.38 2.38 -3.90
CA LEU A 110 -17.05 2.75 -5.28
C LEU A 110 -17.18 1.57 -6.25
N VAL A 111 -16.84 0.37 -5.79
CA VAL A 111 -16.97 -0.86 -6.57
C VAL A 111 -18.45 -1.28 -6.65
N ARG A 112 -19.17 -1.28 -5.52
CA ARG A 112 -20.59 -1.64 -5.47
C ARG A 112 -21.46 -0.72 -6.32
N MET A 113 -21.13 0.57 -6.38
CA MET A 113 -21.81 1.56 -7.21
C MET A 113 -21.33 1.60 -8.65
N HIS A 114 -20.40 0.69 -9.04
CA HIS A 114 -19.77 0.65 -10.36
C HIS A 114 -19.04 1.94 -10.77
N HIS A 115 -18.57 2.74 -9.79
CA HIS A 115 -17.68 3.86 -10.04
C HIS A 115 -16.25 3.39 -10.32
N ALA A 116 -15.89 2.22 -9.79
CA ALA A 116 -14.66 1.49 -10.10
C ALA A 116 -14.98 0.04 -10.47
N ASP A 117 -14.15 -0.57 -11.30
CA ASP A 117 -14.28 -1.96 -11.74
C ASP A 117 -13.66 -2.94 -10.74
N GLY A 118 -12.76 -2.44 -9.90
CA GLY A 118 -12.11 -3.16 -8.82
C GLY A 118 -11.43 -2.20 -7.84
N ILE A 119 -10.96 -2.76 -6.73
CA ILE A 119 -10.27 -2.01 -5.67
C ILE A 119 -8.98 -2.72 -5.25
N ILE A 120 -7.91 -1.93 -5.09
CA ILE A 120 -6.64 -2.35 -4.47
C ILE A 120 -6.63 -1.76 -3.06
N LEU A 121 -6.58 -2.62 -2.05
CA LEU A 121 -6.54 -2.26 -0.63
C LEU A 121 -5.09 -2.34 -0.16
N CYS A 122 -4.51 -1.22 0.29
CA CYS A 122 -3.12 -1.12 0.71
C CYS A 122 -2.94 -1.12 2.24
N ALA A 123 -4.03 -1.11 2.98
CA ALA A 123 -4.17 -1.40 4.40
C ALA A 123 -5.60 -1.88 4.63
N ILE A 124 -5.80 -2.78 5.57
CA ILE A 124 -7.10 -3.44 5.78
C ILE A 124 -7.46 -3.34 7.26
N GLU A 125 -8.58 -2.66 7.52
CA GLU A 125 -9.11 -2.43 8.87
C GLU A 125 -10.35 -3.30 9.16
N ASN A 126 -11.10 -3.66 8.10
CA ASN A 126 -12.29 -4.50 8.21
C ASN A 126 -11.95 -6.00 8.19
N ASP A 127 -12.91 -6.83 8.61
CA ASP A 127 -12.77 -8.28 8.50
C ASP A 127 -12.67 -8.72 7.04
N TRP A 128 -11.74 -9.61 6.75
CA TRP A 128 -11.55 -10.20 5.41
C TRP A 128 -12.82 -10.82 4.83
N LYS A 129 -13.69 -11.40 5.66
CA LYS A 129 -15.00 -11.91 5.23
C LYS A 129 -15.87 -10.80 4.62
N LYS A 130 -15.78 -9.58 5.16
CA LYS A 130 -16.53 -8.44 4.63
C LYS A 130 -15.97 -8.02 3.27
N LEU A 131 -14.65 -7.96 3.13
CA LEU A 131 -13.97 -7.65 1.88
C LEU A 131 -14.35 -8.62 0.76
N LYS A 132 -14.40 -9.92 1.05
CA LYS A 132 -14.83 -10.96 0.10
C LYS A 132 -16.25 -10.73 -0.41
N ASN A 133 -17.17 -10.25 0.43
CA ASN A 133 -18.52 -9.97 0.01
C ASN A 133 -18.59 -8.88 -1.07
N TYR A 134 -17.63 -7.95 -1.12
CA TYR A 134 -17.54 -6.97 -2.20
C TYR A 134 -17.04 -7.56 -3.51
N GLY A 135 -16.39 -8.71 -3.50
CA GLY A 135 -15.97 -9.46 -4.69
C GLY A 135 -17.12 -9.80 -5.67
N GLN A 136 -18.35 -9.84 -5.19
CA GLN A 136 -19.54 -10.02 -6.06
C GLN A 136 -19.85 -8.78 -6.93
N TYR A 137 -19.35 -7.61 -6.58
CA TYR A 137 -19.60 -6.36 -7.29
C TYR A 137 -18.44 -5.95 -8.20
N GLY A 138 -17.23 -6.43 -7.93
CA GLY A 138 -16.02 -6.17 -8.70
C GLY A 138 -14.81 -6.88 -8.12
N LYS A 139 -13.64 -6.65 -8.68
CA LYS A 139 -12.41 -7.34 -8.26
C LYS A 139 -11.76 -6.67 -7.05
N VAL A 140 -11.18 -7.50 -6.16
CA VAL A 140 -10.48 -7.05 -4.95
C VAL A 140 -9.07 -7.64 -4.94
N VAL A 141 -8.07 -6.80 -4.74
CA VAL A 141 -6.67 -7.19 -4.58
C VAL A 141 -6.14 -6.54 -3.31
N ALA A 142 -5.47 -7.30 -2.45
CA ALA A 142 -4.72 -6.78 -1.32
C ALA A 142 -3.26 -6.51 -1.72
N CYS A 143 -2.73 -5.38 -1.31
CA CYS A 143 -1.36 -4.96 -1.56
C CYS A 143 -0.74 -4.52 -0.25
N ASN A 144 0.43 -5.05 0.10
CA ASN A 144 1.06 -4.86 1.41
C ASN A 144 0.18 -5.35 2.58
N GLU A 145 -0.74 -6.28 2.32
CA GLU A 145 -1.61 -6.90 3.30
C GLU A 145 -1.86 -8.37 2.94
N TYR A 146 -1.93 -9.23 3.93
CA TYR A 146 -2.17 -10.67 3.72
C TYR A 146 -2.73 -11.36 4.96
N ASN A 147 -3.32 -12.52 4.72
CA ASN A 147 -3.75 -13.49 5.71
C ASN A 147 -3.69 -14.90 5.12
N ASP A 148 -4.35 -15.89 5.71
CA ASP A 148 -4.46 -17.27 5.20
C ASP A 148 -5.60 -17.49 4.19
N ASP A 149 -6.37 -16.43 3.88
CA ASP A 149 -7.48 -16.50 2.92
C ASP A 149 -6.96 -16.77 1.49
N LYS A 150 -7.64 -17.64 0.77
CA LYS A 150 -7.26 -18.04 -0.60
C LYS A 150 -8.13 -17.41 -1.69
N ASP A 151 -9.16 -16.66 -1.32
CA ASP A 151 -10.14 -16.13 -2.28
C ASP A 151 -9.83 -14.70 -2.72
N VAL A 152 -8.78 -14.06 -2.15
CA VAL A 152 -8.32 -12.72 -2.52
C VAL A 152 -6.88 -12.81 -2.98
N SER A 153 -6.54 -12.15 -4.09
CA SER A 153 -5.15 -12.02 -4.53
C SER A 153 -4.40 -11.06 -3.62
N MET A 154 -3.18 -11.43 -3.23
CA MET A 154 -2.37 -10.72 -2.25
C MET A 154 -0.95 -10.55 -2.77
N ILE A 155 -0.43 -9.32 -2.72
CA ILE A 155 0.95 -8.98 -3.07
C ILE A 155 1.59 -8.33 -1.86
N TYR A 156 2.67 -8.90 -1.34
CA TYR A 156 3.28 -8.45 -0.09
C TYR A 156 4.76 -8.84 0.03
N GLY A 157 5.47 -8.15 0.92
CA GLY A 157 6.84 -8.48 1.28
C GLY A 157 6.91 -9.59 2.33
N LYS A 158 7.97 -10.41 2.30
CA LYS A 158 8.27 -11.47 3.28
C LYS A 158 8.69 -10.87 4.62
N GLN A 159 7.71 -10.47 5.40
CA GLN A 159 7.93 -9.69 6.62
C GLN A 159 8.68 -10.47 7.70
N TYR A 160 8.33 -11.75 7.87
CA TYR A 160 8.99 -12.60 8.87
C TYR A 160 10.49 -12.73 8.62
N GLU A 161 10.88 -13.11 7.40
CA GLU A 161 12.27 -13.31 7.02
C GLU A 161 13.08 -12.02 7.13
N GLY A 162 12.53 -10.90 6.64
CA GLY A 162 13.20 -9.60 6.69
C GLY A 162 13.45 -9.11 8.13
N PHE A 163 12.47 -9.27 9.02
CA PHE A 163 12.63 -8.88 10.43
C PHE A 163 13.49 -9.86 11.25
N TYR A 164 13.45 -11.14 10.87
CA TYR A 164 14.38 -12.13 11.45
C TYR A 164 15.84 -11.79 11.08
N GLU A 165 16.15 -11.55 9.79
CA GLU A 165 17.47 -11.18 9.32
C GLU A 165 17.97 -9.88 9.95
N ALA A 166 17.11 -8.86 10.02
CA ALA A 166 17.42 -7.58 10.64
C ALA A 166 17.77 -7.71 12.14
N SER A 167 17.04 -8.55 12.85
CA SER A 167 17.30 -8.85 14.27
C SER A 167 18.59 -9.63 14.44
N GLU A 168 18.84 -10.64 13.61
CA GLU A 168 20.11 -11.40 13.59
C GLU A 168 21.31 -10.47 13.33
N TYR A 169 21.18 -9.51 12.41
CA TYR A 169 22.23 -8.53 12.15
C TYR A 169 22.59 -7.73 13.41
N LEU A 170 21.61 -7.19 14.13
CA LEU A 170 21.85 -6.46 15.39
C LEU A 170 22.51 -7.36 16.44
N ILE A 171 22.09 -8.61 16.55
CA ILE A 171 22.65 -9.59 17.49
C ILE A 171 24.11 -9.90 17.13
N GLN A 172 24.42 -10.08 15.85
CA GLN A 172 25.78 -10.32 15.35
C GLN A 172 26.71 -9.10 15.58
N LYS A 173 26.15 -7.88 15.59
CA LYS A 173 26.88 -6.65 15.96
C LYS A 173 27.16 -6.55 17.46
N GLY A 174 26.60 -7.45 18.26
CA GLY A 174 26.84 -7.53 19.71
C GLY A 174 25.70 -6.98 20.57
N HIS A 175 24.60 -6.48 19.94
CA HIS A 175 23.45 -6.03 20.70
C HIS A 175 22.71 -7.19 21.38
N ARG A 176 22.25 -6.98 22.60
CA ARG A 176 21.61 -8.00 23.42
C ARG A 176 20.27 -7.55 23.98
N LYS A 177 20.03 -6.25 24.02
CA LYS A 177 18.85 -5.60 24.57
C LYS A 177 18.16 -4.82 23.46
N ILE A 178 17.39 -5.52 22.63
CA ILE A 178 16.79 -4.93 21.43
C ILE A 178 15.34 -4.58 21.72
N ALA A 179 14.97 -3.31 21.56
CA ALA A 179 13.59 -2.84 21.62
C ALA A 179 12.91 -2.96 20.25
N TYR A 180 11.60 -3.05 20.25
CA TYR A 180 10.79 -3.16 19.06
C TYR A 180 9.65 -2.13 19.07
N CYS A 181 9.48 -1.40 17.97
CA CYS A 181 8.40 -0.45 17.77
C CYS A 181 7.49 -0.89 16.62
N THR A 182 6.20 -0.61 16.76
CA THR A 182 5.20 -0.88 15.71
C THR A 182 4.16 0.22 15.65
N GLY A 183 3.68 0.55 14.43
CA GLY A 183 2.54 1.46 14.21
C GLY A 183 1.21 0.85 14.66
N SER A 184 1.11 -0.46 14.68
CA SER A 184 -0.10 -1.17 15.07
C SER A 184 -0.30 -1.21 16.58
N HIS A 185 -1.54 -1.41 17.01
CA HIS A 185 -1.83 -1.68 18.42
C HIS A 185 -1.27 -3.04 18.83
N ALA A 186 -0.77 -3.17 20.07
CA ALA A 186 -0.23 -4.42 20.59
C ALA A 186 -1.21 -5.61 20.47
N LEU A 187 -2.52 -5.34 20.50
CA LEU A 187 -3.57 -6.35 20.32
C LEU A 187 -3.64 -6.92 18.89
N SER A 188 -3.08 -6.24 17.91
CA SER A 188 -3.00 -6.71 16.50
C SER A 188 -1.92 -7.77 16.32
N ILE A 189 -0.95 -7.83 17.23
CA ILE A 189 0.15 -8.80 17.21
C ILE A 189 -0.35 -10.10 17.82
N GLN A 190 -0.65 -11.07 16.99
CA GLN A 190 -1.09 -12.39 17.45
C GLN A 190 0.01 -13.42 17.18
N PRO A 191 0.47 -14.19 18.20
CA PRO A 191 1.60 -15.12 18.04
C PRO A 191 1.40 -16.18 16.94
N GLN A 192 0.14 -16.50 16.62
CA GLN A 192 -0.23 -17.46 15.57
C GLN A 192 -0.93 -16.79 14.37
N GLY A 193 -1.00 -15.45 14.35
CA GLY A 193 -1.61 -14.70 13.26
C GLY A 193 -0.73 -14.75 12.00
N ILE A 194 -1.36 -14.84 10.84
CA ILE A 194 -0.71 -14.67 9.54
C ILE A 194 -1.11 -13.28 9.04
N ASN A 195 -0.31 -12.28 9.38
CA ASN A 195 -0.45 -10.89 8.91
C ASN A 195 0.88 -10.16 9.12
N ILE A 196 1.01 -8.98 8.54
CA ILE A 196 2.21 -8.15 8.59
C ILE A 196 2.75 -7.97 10.00
N ASP A 197 1.93 -7.54 10.93
CA ASP A 197 2.39 -7.18 12.29
C ASP A 197 2.86 -8.40 13.07
N SER A 198 2.09 -9.50 12.97
CA SER A 198 2.42 -10.76 13.64
C SER A 198 3.70 -11.37 13.08
N ASP A 199 3.88 -11.34 11.78
CA ASP A 199 5.07 -11.90 11.13
C ASP A 199 6.32 -11.08 11.41
N ARG A 200 6.24 -9.75 11.36
CA ARG A 200 7.34 -8.86 11.76
C ARG A 200 7.79 -9.12 13.20
N TYR A 201 6.84 -9.14 14.12
CA TYR A 201 7.12 -9.37 15.53
C TYR A 201 7.63 -10.79 15.79
N ARG A 202 7.07 -11.81 15.13
CA ARG A 202 7.53 -13.21 15.22
C ARG A 202 8.96 -13.35 14.72
N GLY A 203 9.35 -12.74 13.59
CA GLY A 203 10.72 -12.72 13.10
C GLY A 203 11.69 -12.15 14.14
N TYR A 204 11.35 -11.02 14.76
CA TYR A 204 12.14 -10.43 15.83
C TYR A 204 12.24 -11.36 17.07
N VAL A 205 11.13 -11.87 17.59
CA VAL A 205 11.11 -12.72 18.79
C VAL A 205 11.86 -14.01 18.57
N GLU A 206 11.74 -14.62 17.40
CA GLU A 206 12.41 -15.88 17.08
C GLU A 206 13.92 -15.70 16.93
N ALA A 207 14.37 -14.61 16.28
CA ALA A 207 15.80 -14.28 16.25
C ALA A 207 16.39 -14.08 17.65
N MET A 208 15.68 -13.36 18.53
CA MET A 208 16.08 -13.22 19.95
C MET A 208 16.18 -14.59 20.62
N SER A 209 15.15 -15.42 20.51
CA SER A 209 15.08 -16.73 21.16
C SER A 209 16.17 -17.69 20.67
N ASN A 210 16.44 -17.74 19.37
CA ASN A 210 17.47 -18.60 18.77
C ASN A 210 18.88 -18.24 19.26
N ASN A 211 19.06 -16.97 19.65
CA ASN A 211 20.32 -16.49 20.25
C ASN A 211 20.30 -16.47 21.79
N GLN A 212 19.36 -17.17 22.43
CA GLN A 212 19.21 -17.26 23.89
C GLN A 212 18.98 -15.89 24.56
N LEU A 213 18.38 -14.96 23.82
CA LEU A 213 17.96 -13.64 24.32
C LEU A 213 16.44 -13.63 24.54
N VAL A 214 15.99 -12.71 25.37
CA VAL A 214 14.57 -12.56 25.69
C VAL A 214 14.05 -11.25 25.13
N ALA A 215 13.02 -11.30 24.31
CA ALA A 215 12.26 -10.13 23.93
C ALA A 215 11.53 -9.58 25.18
N ASN A 216 11.99 -8.43 25.68
CA ASN A 216 11.44 -7.83 26.91
C ASN A 216 10.14 -7.10 26.59
N PRO A 217 8.99 -7.48 27.19
CA PRO A 217 7.71 -6.82 26.95
C PRO A 217 7.71 -5.31 27.27
N ASN A 218 8.57 -4.86 28.19
CA ASN A 218 8.70 -3.44 28.54
C ASN A 218 9.40 -2.61 27.45
N TRP A 219 9.97 -3.25 26.45
CA TRP A 219 10.62 -2.61 25.29
C TRP A 219 9.81 -2.76 23.99
N LEU A 220 8.55 -3.16 24.10
CA LEU A 220 7.58 -3.16 23.02
C LEU A 220 6.79 -1.85 23.04
N PHE A 221 6.99 -1.02 22.02
CA PHE A 221 6.28 0.24 21.84
C PHE A 221 5.29 0.12 20.68
N SER A 222 4.01 0.33 20.95
CA SER A 222 2.92 0.16 19.98
C SER A 222 2.16 1.46 19.73
N GLY A 223 1.51 1.57 18.57
CA GLY A 223 0.80 2.77 18.16
C GLY A 223 1.74 3.92 17.77
N ILE A 224 2.96 3.59 17.31
CA ILE A 224 4.04 4.53 17.01
C ILE A 224 4.15 4.69 15.49
N GLY A 225 3.75 5.82 14.93
CA GLY A 225 3.68 6.00 13.48
C GLY A 225 4.30 7.27 12.92
N THR A 226 4.64 8.24 13.77
CA THR A 226 5.15 9.54 13.33
C THR A 226 6.57 9.82 13.83
N LEU A 227 7.24 10.78 13.22
CA LEU A 227 8.54 11.28 13.68
C LEU A 227 8.47 11.74 15.14
N GLU A 228 7.41 12.45 15.52
CA GLU A 228 7.23 12.95 16.89
C GLU A 228 7.01 11.80 17.88
N ASP A 229 6.34 10.72 17.48
CA ASP A 229 6.24 9.53 18.32
C ASP A 229 7.61 8.87 18.52
N GLY A 230 8.44 8.83 17.46
CA GLY A 230 9.82 8.37 17.55
C GLY A 230 10.64 9.17 18.58
N ARG A 231 10.51 10.49 18.60
CA ARG A 231 11.14 11.34 19.62
C ARG A 231 10.68 11.00 21.02
N LYS A 232 9.36 10.86 21.23
CA LYS A 232 8.79 10.53 22.54
C LYS A 232 9.28 9.17 23.03
N VAL A 233 9.26 8.15 22.16
CA VAL A 233 9.73 6.80 22.53
C VAL A 233 11.22 6.81 22.88
N MET A 234 12.05 7.52 22.11
CA MET A 234 13.47 7.64 22.45
C MET A 234 13.67 8.30 23.81
N HIS A 235 12.93 9.38 24.09
CA HIS A 235 12.97 10.02 25.39
C HIS A 235 12.60 9.07 26.53
N GLN A 236 11.53 8.28 26.36
CA GLN A 236 11.14 7.25 27.31
C GLN A 236 12.23 6.18 27.50
N ILE A 237 12.85 5.71 26.42
CA ILE A 237 13.97 4.75 26.46
C ILE A 237 15.13 5.31 27.30
N LEU A 238 15.46 6.59 27.14
CA LEU A 238 16.56 7.21 27.86
C LEU A 238 16.30 7.36 29.37
N GLU A 239 15.04 7.35 29.81
CA GLU A 239 14.65 7.40 31.21
C GLU A 239 14.63 6.00 31.88
N LEU A 240 14.66 4.92 31.10
CA LEU A 240 14.66 3.56 31.66
C LEU A 240 15.95 3.27 32.42
N LYS A 241 15.84 2.62 33.58
CA LYS A 241 17.00 2.12 34.32
C LYS A 241 17.71 0.96 33.59
N ASP A 242 16.92 0.07 33.01
CA ASP A 242 17.39 -1.02 32.15
C ASP A 242 17.06 -0.64 30.71
N ARG A 243 18.03 -0.05 30.00
CA ARG A 243 17.85 0.47 28.63
C ARG A 243 18.15 -0.59 27.60
N PRO A 244 17.41 -0.61 26.49
CA PRO A 244 17.84 -1.31 25.29
C PRO A 244 19.13 -0.69 24.74
N ASP A 245 19.96 -1.52 24.08
CA ASP A 245 21.18 -1.11 23.37
C ASP A 245 20.95 -1.00 21.85
N ALA A 246 19.79 -1.45 21.36
CA ALA A 246 19.34 -1.27 19.99
C ALA A 246 17.81 -1.14 19.93
N VAL A 247 17.30 -0.55 18.85
CA VAL A 247 15.86 -0.41 18.57
C VAL A 247 15.59 -0.72 17.11
N ILE A 248 14.61 -1.58 16.83
CA ILE A 248 13.98 -1.73 15.52
C ILE A 248 12.75 -0.82 15.54
N ALA A 249 12.79 0.28 14.78
CA ALA A 249 11.68 1.21 14.63
C ALA A 249 10.64 0.65 13.65
N GLY A 250 9.40 1.10 13.77
CA GLY A 250 8.32 0.66 12.88
C GLY A 250 8.37 1.27 11.47
N SER A 251 9.14 2.36 11.30
CA SER A 251 9.38 3.02 10.01
C SER A 251 10.64 3.89 10.08
N ASP A 252 11.15 4.34 8.93
CA ASP A 252 12.27 5.29 8.86
C ASP A 252 11.90 6.66 9.43
N GLU A 253 10.64 7.07 9.34
CA GLU A 253 10.17 8.33 9.93
C GLU A 253 10.25 8.27 11.46
N VAL A 254 9.81 7.18 12.06
CA VAL A 254 9.95 6.94 13.51
C VAL A 254 11.42 6.86 13.91
N ALA A 255 12.24 6.12 13.15
CA ALA A 255 13.68 6.00 13.39
C ALA A 255 14.39 7.36 13.32
N ALA A 256 14.02 8.22 12.37
CA ALA A 256 14.55 9.57 12.25
C ALA A 256 14.23 10.42 13.49
N GLY A 257 13.00 10.34 13.99
CA GLY A 257 12.60 10.99 15.23
C GLY A 257 13.43 10.51 16.43
N MET A 258 13.68 9.19 16.50
CA MET A 258 14.54 8.61 17.54
C MET A 258 15.98 9.11 17.47
N VAL A 259 16.57 9.16 16.27
CA VAL A 259 17.93 9.68 16.06
C VAL A 259 18.02 11.15 16.49
N MET A 260 17.05 11.97 16.07
CA MET A 260 17.01 13.39 16.44
C MET A 260 16.97 13.59 17.96
N GLU A 261 16.13 12.85 18.67
CA GLU A 261 16.02 12.96 20.12
C GLU A 261 17.27 12.44 20.85
N ALA A 262 17.83 11.29 20.43
CA ALA A 262 19.06 10.75 20.97
C ALA A 262 20.20 11.80 20.91
N LEU A 263 20.41 12.39 19.72
CA LEU A 263 21.44 13.40 19.52
C LEU A 263 21.18 14.69 20.34
N ALA A 264 19.92 15.11 20.45
CA ALA A 264 19.54 16.27 21.28
C ALA A 264 19.82 16.04 22.77
N CYS A 265 19.73 14.78 23.22
CA CYS A 265 20.06 14.36 24.59
C CYS A 265 21.55 14.00 24.78
N GLY A 266 22.42 14.22 23.79
CA GLY A 266 23.85 13.92 23.86
C GLY A 266 24.19 12.43 23.77
N VAL A 267 23.27 11.61 23.27
CA VAL A 267 23.45 10.17 23.07
C VAL A 267 23.92 9.88 21.64
N HIS A 268 24.96 9.11 21.49
CA HIS A 268 25.57 8.82 20.18
C HIS A 268 24.94 7.58 19.54
N VAL A 269 24.48 7.74 18.31
CA VAL A 269 24.01 6.66 17.46
C VAL A 269 25.12 6.32 16.44
N PRO A 270 25.54 5.06 16.31
CA PRO A 270 25.06 3.84 16.98
C PRO A 270 25.80 3.48 18.29
N LYS A 271 26.77 4.28 18.72
CA LYS A 271 27.73 3.91 19.79
C LYS A 271 27.05 3.58 21.13
N ASP A 272 26.08 4.40 21.54
CA ASP A 272 25.41 4.26 22.83
C ASP A 272 24.07 3.50 22.65
N ILE A 273 23.44 3.62 21.49
CA ILE A 273 22.23 2.91 21.07
C ILE A 273 22.17 2.79 19.54
N ALA A 274 21.98 1.61 19.01
CA ALA A 274 21.75 1.40 17.59
C ALA A 274 20.26 1.62 17.25
N ILE A 275 19.97 2.20 16.09
CA ILE A 275 18.61 2.46 15.63
C ILE A 275 18.46 1.94 14.19
N MET A 276 17.54 1.01 13.99
CA MET A 276 17.23 0.45 12.69
C MET A 276 15.85 0.92 12.22
N GLY A 277 15.80 1.43 10.99
CA GLY A 277 14.57 1.85 10.32
C GLY A 277 13.88 0.73 9.56
N VAL A 278 12.76 1.06 8.93
CA VAL A 278 11.99 0.20 8.03
C VAL A 278 11.50 1.06 6.87
N ASP A 279 11.46 0.53 5.67
CA ASP A 279 10.97 1.00 4.37
C ASP A 279 12.05 1.49 3.39
N ASP A 280 13.21 1.93 3.85
CA ASP A 280 14.26 2.62 3.07
C ASP A 280 13.73 3.85 2.31
N GLN A 281 13.01 4.69 3.04
CA GLN A 281 12.52 5.96 2.53
C GLN A 281 13.67 6.96 2.34
N PRO A 282 13.50 8.02 1.51
CA PRO A 282 14.55 9.03 1.30
C PRO A 282 15.13 9.63 2.57
N ILE A 283 14.32 9.78 3.63
CA ILE A 283 14.76 10.29 4.93
C ILE A 283 15.85 9.42 5.55
N ALA A 284 15.86 8.11 5.30
CA ALA A 284 16.85 7.18 5.85
C ALA A 284 18.30 7.55 5.47
N SER A 285 18.49 8.18 4.31
CA SER A 285 19.81 8.61 3.83
C SER A 285 20.14 10.08 4.08
N LEU A 286 19.13 10.90 4.43
CA LEU A 286 19.26 12.36 4.49
C LEU A 286 19.47 12.92 5.89
N ILE A 287 19.17 12.15 6.94
CA ILE A 287 19.36 12.57 8.33
C ILE A 287 20.83 12.52 8.75
N GLN A 288 21.14 13.16 9.87
CA GLN A 288 22.52 13.34 10.36
C GLN A 288 23.26 12.00 10.56
N VAL A 289 22.59 10.95 10.95
CA VAL A 289 23.12 9.57 11.02
C VAL A 289 22.30 8.72 10.07
N PRO A 290 22.78 8.42 8.85
CA PRO A 290 22.04 7.60 7.87
C PRO A 290 21.62 6.25 8.44
N LEU A 291 20.33 5.92 8.26
CA LEU A 291 19.71 4.74 8.85
C LEU A 291 20.11 3.44 8.14
N THR A 292 20.56 2.47 8.90
CA THR A 292 20.42 1.06 8.56
C THR A 292 18.92 0.74 8.62
N THR A 293 18.38 0.12 7.58
CA THR A 293 16.91 -0.04 7.43
C THR A 293 16.55 -1.30 6.67
N ILE A 294 15.35 -1.80 6.87
CA ILE A 294 14.75 -2.90 6.11
C ILE A 294 14.04 -2.29 4.90
N ARG A 295 14.62 -2.45 3.70
CA ARG A 295 13.98 -1.98 2.46
C ARG A 295 12.83 -2.87 2.09
N GLN A 296 11.66 -2.26 1.89
CA GLN A 296 10.50 -2.91 1.32
C GLN A 296 10.47 -2.76 -0.20
N PRO A 297 9.99 -3.75 -0.95
CA PRO A 297 9.91 -3.71 -2.42
C PRO A 297 8.70 -2.92 -2.90
N ILE A 298 8.49 -1.70 -2.38
CA ILE A 298 7.26 -0.90 -2.50
C ILE A 298 6.82 -0.72 -3.96
N ARG A 299 7.79 -0.45 -4.86
CA ARG A 299 7.48 -0.24 -6.27
C ARG A 299 7.04 -1.52 -6.96
N GLU A 300 7.69 -2.64 -6.63
CA GLU A 300 7.34 -3.96 -7.17
C GLU A 300 5.98 -4.41 -6.65
N GLU A 301 5.69 -4.20 -5.36
CA GLU A 301 4.36 -4.49 -4.79
C GLU A 301 3.26 -3.76 -5.54
N GLY A 302 3.40 -2.45 -5.75
CA GLY A 302 2.43 -1.65 -6.48
C GLY A 302 2.27 -2.08 -7.94
N GLU A 303 3.38 -2.39 -8.61
CA GLU A 303 3.37 -2.88 -9.99
C GLU A 303 2.66 -4.23 -10.12
N TYR A 304 2.98 -5.20 -9.25
CA TYR A 304 2.35 -6.52 -9.26
C TYR A 304 0.87 -6.44 -8.88
N ALA A 305 0.50 -5.62 -7.89
CA ALA A 305 -0.90 -5.43 -7.49
C ALA A 305 -1.75 -4.85 -8.63
N ALA A 306 -1.23 -3.83 -9.33
CA ALA A 306 -1.91 -3.26 -10.48
C ALA A 306 -2.02 -4.25 -11.66
N LYS A 307 -0.95 -4.99 -11.98
CA LYS A 307 -0.98 -6.03 -13.01
C LYS A 307 -1.98 -7.13 -12.68
N GLU A 308 -2.02 -7.56 -11.42
CA GLU A 308 -2.96 -8.58 -10.97
C GLU A 308 -4.40 -8.07 -11.07
N MET A 309 -4.68 -6.83 -10.66
CA MET A 309 -5.99 -6.22 -10.82
C MET A 309 -6.42 -6.20 -12.29
N VAL A 310 -5.54 -5.74 -13.20
CA VAL A 310 -5.83 -5.71 -14.63
C VAL A 310 -6.05 -7.11 -15.18
N ARG A 311 -5.25 -8.10 -14.76
CA ARG A 311 -5.42 -9.51 -15.14
C ARG A 311 -6.82 -10.00 -14.78
N GLN A 312 -7.29 -9.72 -13.56
CA GLN A 312 -8.62 -10.13 -13.10
C GLN A 312 -9.76 -9.42 -13.83
N LEU A 313 -9.54 -8.19 -14.31
CA LEU A 313 -10.54 -7.42 -15.05
C LEU A 313 -10.62 -7.78 -16.54
N THR A 314 -9.55 -8.33 -17.11
CA THR A 314 -9.44 -8.56 -18.58
C THR A 314 -9.46 -10.04 -18.98
N ALA A 315 -9.12 -10.93 -18.08
CA ALA A 315 -9.12 -12.37 -18.33
C ALA A 315 -10.29 -13.04 -17.58
N GLU A 316 -10.80 -14.15 -18.11
CA GLU A 316 -11.68 -15.06 -17.37
C GLU A 316 -10.86 -15.88 -16.33
N ALA A 317 -9.99 -15.20 -15.59
CA ALA A 317 -9.10 -15.85 -14.64
C ALA A 317 -9.81 -15.97 -13.28
N GLU A 318 -10.16 -17.18 -12.90
CA GLU A 318 -10.76 -17.50 -11.60
C GLU A 318 -9.72 -17.68 -10.49
N GLU A 319 -8.44 -17.88 -10.84
CA GLU A 319 -7.38 -18.15 -9.85
C GLU A 319 -6.85 -16.89 -9.22
N THR A 320 -6.78 -16.89 -7.88
CA THR A 320 -6.12 -15.86 -7.08
C THR A 320 -4.59 -16.05 -7.07
N VAL A 321 -3.86 -14.97 -6.87
CA VAL A 321 -2.39 -14.96 -6.81
C VAL A 321 -1.93 -14.54 -5.42
N ARG A 322 -0.98 -15.29 -4.85
CA ARG A 322 -0.20 -14.87 -3.69
C ARG A 322 1.23 -14.62 -4.15
N LYS A 323 1.61 -13.35 -4.18
CA LYS A 323 2.96 -12.94 -4.61
C LYS A 323 3.74 -12.41 -3.43
N GLU A 324 4.73 -13.17 -3.02
CA GLU A 324 5.71 -12.79 -2.01
C GLU A 324 6.92 -12.13 -2.66
N LEU A 325 7.43 -11.07 -2.06
CA LEU A 325 8.61 -10.33 -2.50
C LEU A 325 9.64 -10.28 -1.37
N GLU A 326 10.91 -10.32 -1.72
CA GLU A 326 11.99 -10.28 -0.73
C GLU A 326 12.14 -8.86 -0.15
N LEU A 327 12.44 -8.79 1.15
CA LEU A 327 12.93 -7.59 1.80
C LEU A 327 14.47 -7.58 1.75
N GLU A 328 15.07 -6.41 1.83
CA GLU A 328 16.53 -6.23 1.78
C GLU A 328 17.01 -5.44 3.00
N LEU A 329 18.03 -5.93 3.71
CA LEU A 329 18.68 -5.17 4.76
C LEU A 329 19.70 -4.19 4.15
N VAL A 330 19.45 -2.91 4.28
CA VAL A 330 20.31 -1.82 3.80
C VAL A 330 21.16 -1.28 4.96
N ILE A 331 22.43 -1.64 4.98
CA ILE A 331 23.36 -1.27 6.05
C ILE A 331 23.90 0.14 5.81
N ARG A 332 23.78 1.00 6.85
CA ARG A 332 24.35 2.35 6.89
C ARG A 332 25.06 2.62 8.22
N GLN A 333 24.84 3.79 8.83
CA GLN A 333 25.63 4.26 9.97
C GLN A 333 24.93 4.10 11.33
N SER A 334 23.62 3.88 11.36
CA SER A 334 22.84 3.93 12.61
C SER A 334 22.78 2.61 13.37
N ALA A 335 23.27 1.50 12.78
CA ALA A 335 23.30 0.20 13.42
C ALA A 335 24.40 -0.70 12.86
#